data_2a7cd79c8cb847a167958a637c1bc3c2
#
_entry.id   2a7cd79c8cb847a167958a637c1bc3c2
#
_cell.length_a   1.000
_cell.length_b   1.000
_cell.length_c   1.000
_cell.angle_alpha   90.00
_cell.angle_beta   90.00
_cell.angle_gamma   90.00
#
_symmetry.space_group_name_H-M   'P 1'
#
loop_
_entity.id
_entity.type
_entity.pdbx_description
1 polymer ?
#
loop_
_entity_poly.entity_id
_entity_poly.type
_entity_poly.pdbx_seq_one_letter_code
_entity_poly.pdbx_strand_id
1 'polypeptide(L)'
;MMKQPPIAKVYEALSAIADQRIKMASDHALVTSSNYSKTYTVKFSENRYSSNDNATYWQHYVGYPIIAVLIEQGKIKISENDKNLLTEFKDINWKKLNTHYKNKYDKAINYFLNTVDDKEKIRNLVKEIFDQLMKLDIEVKGNRTKLIKKESK
;
A
#
# COMPACT_ATOMS: atom_id res chain seq x y z
N MET A 1 -14.80 7.87 -11.52
CA MET A 1 -14.02 6.65 -11.79
C MET A 1 -12.58 6.84 -11.31
N MET A 2 -12.06 5.88 -10.59
CA MET A 2 -10.72 5.96 -10.04
C MET A 2 -9.66 5.71 -11.12
N LYS A 3 -8.62 6.56 -11.16
CA LYS A 3 -7.49 6.34 -12.05
C LYS A 3 -6.74 5.06 -11.63
N GLN A 4 -6.33 4.26 -12.60
CA GLN A 4 -5.65 3.00 -12.32
C GLN A 4 -4.25 3.25 -11.74
N PRO A 5 -3.96 2.71 -10.53
CA PRO A 5 -2.61 2.84 -9.94
C PRO A 5 -1.64 1.82 -10.54
N PRO A 6 -0.33 2.08 -10.43
CA PRO A 6 0.66 1.04 -10.73
C PRO A 6 0.47 -0.17 -9.79
N ILE A 7 0.68 -1.37 -10.32
CA ILE A 7 0.54 -2.58 -9.51
C ILE A 7 1.54 -2.62 -8.33
N ALA A 8 2.64 -1.89 -8.44
CA ALA A 8 3.63 -1.76 -7.37
C ALA A 8 3.00 -1.28 -6.06
N LYS A 9 1.93 -0.48 -6.13
CA LYS A 9 1.24 0.02 -4.94
C LYS A 9 0.61 -1.11 -4.13
N VAL A 10 0.21 -2.19 -4.79
CA VAL A 10 -0.31 -3.37 -4.09
C VAL A 10 0.82 -4.07 -3.32
N TYR A 11 1.99 -4.22 -3.93
CA TYR A 11 3.15 -4.80 -3.23
C TYR A 11 3.51 -4.00 -1.98
N GLU A 12 3.55 -2.67 -2.10
CA GLU A 12 3.86 -1.79 -0.98
C GLU A 12 2.80 -1.88 0.13
N ALA A 13 1.52 -1.98 -0.26
CA ALA A 13 0.42 -2.13 0.71
C ALA A 13 0.52 -3.44 1.48
N LEU A 14 0.83 -4.54 0.80
CA LEU A 14 0.98 -5.84 1.45
C LEU A 14 2.14 -5.84 2.44
N SER A 15 3.22 -5.14 2.15
CA SER A 15 4.32 -4.96 3.11
C SER A 15 3.87 -4.17 4.33
N ALA A 16 3.07 -3.12 4.15
CA ALA A 16 2.53 -2.36 5.27
C ALA A 16 1.66 -3.24 6.17
N ILE A 17 0.84 -4.12 5.57
CA ILE A 17 0.02 -5.08 6.32
C ILE A 17 0.93 -6.07 7.08
N ALA A 18 1.91 -6.65 6.40
CA ALA A 18 2.82 -7.65 6.98
C ALA A 18 3.61 -7.08 8.15
N ASP A 19 4.08 -5.84 8.03
CA ASP A 19 4.85 -5.15 9.05
C ASP A 19 3.98 -4.51 10.13
N GLN A 20 2.65 -4.59 10.01
CA GLN A 20 1.71 -3.98 10.94
C GLN A 20 1.94 -2.46 11.10
N ARG A 21 2.19 -1.78 9.97
CA ARG A 21 2.47 -0.34 9.95
C ARG A 21 1.21 0.52 9.85
N ILE A 22 0.02 -0.06 10.10
CA ILE A 22 -1.26 0.64 9.98
C ILE A 22 -1.91 0.73 11.35
N LYS A 23 -2.25 1.94 11.75
CA LYS A 23 -2.96 2.21 13.02
C LYS A 23 -4.35 2.76 12.68
N MET A 24 -5.37 1.94 12.89
CA MET A 24 -6.76 2.28 12.55
C MET A 24 -7.42 3.07 13.67
N ALA A 25 -8.19 4.09 13.28
CA ALA A 25 -9.13 4.80 14.15
C ALA A 25 -10.51 4.80 13.47
N SER A 26 -11.50 5.44 14.10
CA SER A 26 -12.88 5.37 13.59
C SER A 26 -13.12 6.10 12.28
N ASP A 27 -12.39 7.20 12.04
CA ASP A 27 -12.58 8.05 10.85
C ASP A 27 -11.29 8.26 10.05
N HIS A 28 -10.19 7.66 10.50
CA HIS A 28 -8.91 7.79 9.81
C HIS A 28 -7.98 6.64 10.19
N ALA A 29 -6.86 6.55 9.49
CA ALA A 29 -5.80 5.61 9.81
C ALA A 29 -4.45 6.29 9.60
N LEU A 30 -3.46 5.86 10.36
CA LEU A 30 -2.08 6.29 10.19
C LEU A 30 -1.29 5.14 9.58
N VAL A 31 -0.60 5.39 8.48
CA VAL A 31 0.18 4.38 7.76
C VAL A 31 1.63 4.84 7.70
N THR A 32 2.52 4.10 8.35
CA THR A 32 3.94 4.45 8.40
C THR A 32 4.67 3.88 7.18
N SER A 33 5.58 4.67 6.61
CA SER A 33 6.35 4.28 5.43
C SER A 33 7.30 3.12 5.71
N SER A 34 7.74 2.44 4.64
CA SER A 34 8.58 1.23 4.74
C SER A 34 9.96 1.50 5.36
N ASN A 35 10.44 2.74 5.32
CA ASN A 35 11.69 3.13 6.01
C ASN A 35 11.42 3.81 7.35
N TYR A 36 10.17 3.84 7.80
CA TYR A 36 9.73 4.41 9.08
C TYR A 36 10.00 5.93 9.22
N SER A 37 10.28 6.63 8.13
CA SER A 37 10.60 8.08 8.18
C SER A 37 9.38 8.97 8.17
N LYS A 38 8.26 8.50 7.63
CA LYS A 38 7.03 9.29 7.46
C LYS A 38 5.81 8.49 7.87
N THR A 39 4.77 9.18 8.33
CA THR A 39 3.48 8.57 8.58
C THR A 39 2.42 9.37 7.83
N TYR A 40 1.67 8.67 7.00
CA TYR A 40 0.60 9.24 6.19
C TYR A 40 -0.73 9.13 6.92
N THR A 41 -1.61 10.11 6.67
CA THR A 41 -2.96 10.10 7.23
C THR A 41 -3.96 9.77 6.13
N VAL A 42 -4.67 8.67 6.29
CA VAL A 42 -5.78 8.28 5.42
C VAL A 42 -7.07 8.60 6.16
N LYS A 43 -7.89 9.48 5.58
CA LYS A 43 -9.20 9.82 6.12
C LYS A 43 -10.27 9.11 5.32
N PHE A 44 -11.31 8.64 6.00
CA PHE A 44 -12.39 7.94 5.30
C PHE A 44 -13.73 8.21 5.95
N SER A 45 -14.76 8.22 5.11
CA SER A 45 -16.16 8.35 5.50
C SER A 45 -16.97 7.65 4.41
N GLU A 46 -17.66 6.57 4.78
CA GLU A 46 -18.41 5.73 3.84
C GLU A 46 -17.49 5.23 2.73
N ASN A 47 -17.75 5.57 1.46
CA ASN A 47 -16.94 5.16 0.32
C ASN A 47 -15.92 6.23 -0.12
N ARG A 48 -15.70 7.25 0.71
CA ARG A 48 -14.77 8.34 0.40
C ARG A 48 -13.47 8.15 1.15
N TYR A 49 -12.36 8.21 0.42
CA TYR A 49 -11.02 8.03 0.98
C TYR A 49 -10.14 9.18 0.54
N SER A 50 -9.33 9.69 1.44
CA SER A 50 -8.32 10.69 1.10
C SER A 50 -7.01 10.37 1.81
N SER A 51 -5.90 10.78 1.19
CA SER A 51 -4.58 10.55 1.76
C SER A 51 -3.63 11.67 1.38
N ASN A 52 -2.65 11.90 2.23
CA ASN A 52 -1.61 12.90 1.99
C ASN A 52 -0.33 12.30 1.39
N ASP A 53 -0.37 11.04 0.94
CA ASP A 53 0.77 10.47 0.23
C ASP A 53 0.87 11.03 -1.20
N ASN A 54 2.09 11.03 -1.75
CA ASN A 54 2.36 11.64 -3.06
C ASN A 54 1.55 11.02 -4.20
N ALA A 55 1.39 9.70 -4.19
CA ALA A 55 0.64 9.02 -5.25
C ALA A 55 -0.80 9.51 -5.31
N THR A 56 -1.48 9.59 -4.17
CA THR A 56 -2.86 10.03 -4.08
C THR A 56 -2.98 11.53 -4.34
N TYR A 57 -2.14 12.32 -3.71
CA TYR A 57 -2.24 13.78 -3.75
C TYR A 57 -1.84 14.35 -5.12
N TRP A 58 -0.70 13.90 -5.67
CA TRP A 58 -0.16 14.47 -6.90
C TRP A 58 -0.52 13.70 -8.16
N GLN A 59 -0.56 12.36 -8.07
CA GLN A 59 -0.81 11.52 -9.24
C GLN A 59 -2.28 11.18 -9.43
N HIS A 60 -3.12 11.45 -8.43
CA HIS A 60 -4.58 11.26 -8.48
C HIS A 60 -5.00 9.80 -8.69
N TYR A 61 -4.19 8.85 -8.26
CA TYR A 61 -4.59 7.44 -8.17
C TYR A 61 -4.41 6.96 -6.74
N VAL A 62 -5.02 5.82 -6.42
CA VAL A 62 -4.96 5.29 -5.07
C VAL A 62 -3.52 4.87 -4.74
N GLY A 63 -2.96 5.45 -3.67
CA GLY A 63 -1.65 5.08 -3.18
C GLY A 63 -1.71 3.88 -2.25
N TYR A 64 -0.54 3.34 -1.88
CA TYR A 64 -0.52 2.15 -1.04
C TYR A 64 -1.14 2.37 0.35
N PRO A 65 -1.07 3.56 0.97
CA PRO A 65 -1.72 3.74 2.28
C PRO A 65 -3.23 3.48 2.24
N ILE A 66 -3.93 3.95 1.20
CA ILE A 66 -5.37 3.69 1.06
C ILE A 66 -5.62 2.20 0.79
N ILE A 67 -4.82 1.56 -0.06
CA ILE A 67 -4.97 0.13 -0.34
C ILE A 67 -4.83 -0.67 0.95
N ALA A 68 -3.83 -0.36 1.77
CA ALA A 68 -3.60 -1.03 3.05
C ALA A 68 -4.81 -0.87 3.98
N VAL A 69 -5.38 0.34 4.04
CA VAL A 69 -6.58 0.61 4.86
C VAL A 69 -7.76 -0.23 4.36
N LEU A 70 -7.96 -0.31 3.04
CA LEU A 70 -9.04 -1.12 2.46
C LEU A 70 -8.90 -2.60 2.84
N ILE A 71 -7.69 -3.12 2.87
CA ILE A 71 -7.41 -4.48 3.31
C ILE A 71 -7.73 -4.64 4.81
N GLU A 72 -7.27 -3.71 5.65
CA GLU A 72 -7.56 -3.74 7.09
C GLU A 72 -9.05 -3.67 7.39
N GLN A 73 -9.81 -2.91 6.60
CA GLN A 73 -11.26 -2.81 6.74
C GLN A 73 -12.00 -4.04 6.24
N GLY A 74 -11.32 -4.96 5.56
CA GLY A 74 -11.97 -6.11 4.96
C GLY A 74 -12.72 -5.82 3.67
N LYS A 75 -12.56 -4.65 3.09
CA LYS A 75 -13.17 -4.29 1.79
C LYS A 75 -12.43 -4.93 0.63
N ILE A 76 -11.14 -5.16 0.81
CA ILE A 76 -10.34 -6.03 -0.04
C ILE A 76 -9.93 -7.21 0.83
N LYS A 77 -10.19 -8.42 0.34
CA LYS A 77 -10.00 -9.65 1.14
C LYS A 77 -8.82 -10.46 0.64
N ILE A 78 -8.08 -11.01 1.60
CA ILE A 78 -7.02 -11.98 1.33
C ILE A 78 -7.56 -13.34 1.80
N SER A 79 -7.53 -14.34 0.91
CA SER A 79 -8.03 -15.68 1.26
C SER A 79 -7.17 -16.30 2.37
N GLU A 80 -7.78 -17.18 3.17
CA GLU A 80 -7.06 -17.88 4.23
C GLU A 80 -5.84 -18.64 3.70
N ASN A 81 -5.95 -19.21 2.49
CA ASN A 81 -4.86 -19.95 1.88
C ASN A 81 -3.67 -19.05 1.53
N ASP A 82 -3.89 -17.75 1.34
CA ASP A 82 -2.85 -16.81 0.94
C ASP A 82 -2.28 -16.00 2.12
N LYS A 83 -2.87 -16.09 3.31
CA LYS A 83 -2.42 -15.29 4.45
C LYS A 83 -0.97 -15.57 4.86
N ASN A 84 -0.52 -16.80 4.71
CA ASN A 84 0.86 -17.15 5.03
C ASN A 84 1.87 -16.51 4.07
N LEU A 85 1.43 -16.10 2.88
CA LEU A 85 2.30 -15.40 1.93
C LEU A 85 2.70 -14.01 2.44
N LEU A 86 1.94 -13.44 3.38
CA LEU A 86 2.24 -12.12 3.93
C LEU A 86 3.60 -12.06 4.59
N THR A 87 4.10 -13.18 5.14
CA THR A 87 5.42 -13.20 5.76
C THR A 87 6.54 -12.84 4.78
N GLU A 88 6.36 -13.13 3.49
CA GLU A 88 7.32 -12.79 2.45
C GLU A 88 7.46 -11.28 2.24
N PHE A 89 6.44 -10.50 2.65
CA PHE A 89 6.40 -9.05 2.47
C PHE A 89 6.98 -8.27 3.65
N LYS A 90 7.45 -8.96 4.70
CA LYS A 90 7.98 -8.29 5.90
C LYS A 90 9.36 -7.67 5.65
N ASP A 91 9.61 -6.55 6.32
CA ASP A 91 10.92 -5.93 6.43
C ASP A 91 11.52 -5.53 5.08
N ILE A 92 10.65 -5.12 4.13
CA ILE A 92 11.11 -4.64 2.83
C ILE A 92 11.09 -3.12 2.83
N ASN A 93 12.25 -2.52 2.63
CA ASN A 93 12.36 -1.07 2.50
C ASN A 93 12.10 -0.67 1.04
N TRP A 94 10.83 -0.53 0.67
CA TRP A 94 10.42 -0.16 -0.68
C TRP A 94 10.95 1.20 -1.10
N LYS A 95 11.06 2.14 -0.15
CA LYS A 95 11.60 3.47 -0.45
C LYS A 95 13.04 3.35 -0.95
N LYS A 96 13.86 2.54 -0.29
CA LYS A 96 15.24 2.29 -0.71
C LYS A 96 15.31 1.58 -2.05
N LEU A 97 14.49 0.55 -2.26
CA LEU A 97 14.44 -0.20 -3.52
C LEU A 97 14.01 0.70 -4.68
N ASN A 98 12.94 1.48 -4.49
CA ASN A 98 12.45 2.36 -5.54
C ASN A 98 13.48 3.44 -5.88
N THR A 99 14.18 3.97 -4.88
CA THR A 99 15.25 4.95 -5.10
C THR A 99 16.43 4.32 -5.85
N HIS A 100 16.82 3.11 -5.45
CA HIS A 100 17.91 2.39 -6.10
C HIS A 100 17.64 2.18 -7.60
N TYR A 101 16.41 1.81 -7.95
CA TYR A 101 16.01 1.56 -9.34
C TYR A 101 15.44 2.80 -10.02
N LYS A 102 15.62 3.99 -9.43
CA LYS A 102 15.17 5.29 -10.01
C LYS A 102 13.69 5.29 -10.35
N ASN A 103 12.87 4.72 -9.45
CA ASN A 103 11.41 4.59 -9.57
C ASN A 103 10.96 3.73 -10.75
N LYS A 104 11.80 2.83 -11.23
CA LYS A 104 11.39 1.78 -12.15
C LYS A 104 10.81 0.64 -11.33
N TYR A 105 9.51 0.71 -11.09
CA TYR A 105 8.81 -0.18 -10.15
C TYR A 105 8.90 -1.64 -10.55
N ASP A 106 8.89 -1.95 -11.84
CA ASP A 106 9.03 -3.31 -12.34
C ASP A 106 10.35 -3.95 -11.92
N LYS A 107 11.42 -3.17 -11.88
CA LYS A 107 12.73 -3.67 -11.44
C LYS A 107 12.77 -3.94 -9.94
N ALA A 108 12.17 -3.05 -9.14
CA ALA A 108 12.06 -3.25 -7.69
C ALA A 108 11.23 -4.49 -7.39
N ILE A 109 10.11 -4.67 -8.09
CA ILE A 109 9.25 -5.85 -7.94
C ILE A 109 10.02 -7.13 -8.30
N ASN A 110 10.75 -7.12 -9.41
CA ASN A 110 11.53 -8.29 -9.83
C ASN A 110 12.61 -8.65 -8.80
N TYR A 111 13.27 -7.65 -8.23
CA TYR A 111 14.21 -7.88 -7.15
C TYR A 111 13.54 -8.61 -5.98
N PHE A 112 12.39 -8.11 -5.54
CA PHE A 112 11.61 -8.71 -4.46
C PHE A 112 11.21 -10.16 -4.82
N LEU A 113 10.66 -10.36 -6.01
CA LEU A 113 10.18 -11.68 -6.44
C LEU A 113 11.30 -12.72 -6.50
N ASN A 114 12.54 -12.29 -6.73
CA ASN A 114 13.69 -13.20 -6.73
C ASN A 114 14.09 -13.64 -5.31
N THR A 115 13.54 -13.01 -4.27
CA THR A 115 13.82 -13.37 -2.87
C THR A 115 12.76 -14.29 -2.26
N VAL A 116 11.63 -14.50 -2.95
CA VAL A 116 10.52 -15.31 -2.40
C VAL A 116 10.58 -16.74 -2.92
N ASP A 117 9.96 -17.65 -2.17
CA ASP A 117 9.96 -19.09 -2.50
C ASP A 117 9.12 -19.41 -3.72
N ASP A 118 7.92 -18.81 -3.82
CA ASP A 118 6.98 -19.07 -4.91
C ASP A 118 6.44 -17.76 -5.46
N LYS A 119 7.14 -17.25 -6.46
CA LYS A 119 6.77 -15.95 -7.04
C LYS A 119 5.45 -15.98 -7.79
N GLU A 120 5.01 -17.11 -8.33
CA GLU A 120 3.72 -17.20 -9.00
C GLU A 120 2.57 -17.04 -8.02
N LYS A 121 2.67 -17.63 -6.82
CA LYS A 121 1.66 -17.44 -5.77
C LYS A 121 1.59 -15.99 -5.35
N ILE A 122 2.74 -15.32 -5.22
CA ILE A 122 2.79 -13.90 -4.87
C ILE A 122 2.14 -13.06 -5.96
N ARG A 123 2.48 -13.31 -7.23
CA ARG A 123 1.86 -12.59 -8.35
C ARG A 123 0.35 -12.77 -8.40
N ASN A 124 -0.12 -13.99 -8.14
CA ASN A 124 -1.57 -14.28 -8.14
C ASN A 124 -2.27 -13.55 -7.01
N LEU A 125 -1.67 -13.52 -5.81
CA LEU A 125 -2.22 -12.77 -4.68
C LEU A 125 -2.34 -11.28 -5.02
N VAL A 126 -1.26 -10.70 -5.55
CA VAL A 126 -1.24 -9.28 -5.93
C VAL A 126 -2.30 -8.98 -6.98
N LYS A 127 -2.44 -9.85 -7.99
CA LYS A 127 -3.44 -9.68 -9.03
C LYS A 127 -4.86 -9.73 -8.47
N GLU A 128 -5.14 -10.67 -7.57
CA GLU A 128 -6.46 -10.77 -6.93
C GLU A 128 -6.81 -9.51 -6.16
N ILE A 129 -5.85 -8.95 -5.43
CA ILE A 129 -6.04 -7.70 -4.69
C ILE A 129 -6.29 -6.55 -5.65
N PHE A 130 -5.48 -6.46 -6.71
CA PHE A 130 -5.63 -5.42 -7.71
C PHE A 130 -7.00 -5.49 -8.39
N ASP A 131 -7.45 -6.69 -8.75
CA ASP A 131 -8.76 -6.88 -9.38
C ASP A 131 -9.89 -6.46 -8.44
N GLN A 132 -9.80 -6.78 -7.14
CA GLN A 132 -10.77 -6.34 -6.15
C GLN A 132 -10.78 -4.81 -6.04
N LEU A 133 -9.59 -4.21 -6.00
CA LEU A 133 -9.46 -2.75 -5.91
C LEU A 133 -10.16 -2.06 -7.07
N MET A 134 -9.95 -2.57 -8.29
CA MET A 134 -10.53 -1.94 -9.48
C MET A 134 -12.04 -2.11 -9.58
N LYS A 135 -12.64 -3.01 -8.79
CA LYS A 135 -14.08 -3.21 -8.73
C LYS A 135 -14.76 -2.41 -7.63
N LEU A 136 -13.99 -1.78 -6.76
CA LEU A 136 -14.57 -0.99 -5.65
C LEU A 136 -15.16 0.32 -6.18
N ASP A 137 -16.35 0.64 -5.65
CA ASP A 137 -17.00 1.94 -5.94
C ASP A 137 -16.62 2.91 -4.80
N ILE A 138 -15.44 3.51 -4.92
CA ILE A 138 -14.92 4.46 -3.93
C ILE A 138 -14.49 5.75 -4.61
N GLU A 139 -14.52 6.84 -3.84
CA GLU A 139 -13.95 8.11 -4.23
C GLU A 139 -12.61 8.29 -3.55
N VAL A 140 -11.59 8.70 -4.31
CA VAL A 140 -10.24 8.88 -3.82
C VAL A 140 -9.74 10.27 -4.15
N LYS A 141 -9.19 10.96 -3.15
CA LYS A 141 -8.57 12.28 -3.36
C LYS A 141 -7.42 12.50 -2.39
N GLY A 142 -6.59 13.50 -2.68
CA GLY A 142 -5.57 13.94 -1.73
C GLY A 142 -6.16 14.71 -0.57
N ASN A 143 -5.49 14.72 0.57
CA ASN A 143 -5.80 15.61 1.66
C ASN A 143 -4.54 16.39 2.06
N ARG A 144 -4.74 17.54 2.73
CA ARG A 144 -3.65 18.44 3.10
C ARG A 144 -3.21 18.28 4.56
N THR A 145 -3.51 17.16 5.17
CA THR A 145 -3.06 16.89 6.53
C THR A 145 -1.54 16.95 6.57
N LYS A 146 -1.00 17.62 7.59
CA LYS A 146 0.44 17.76 7.73
C LYS A 146 1.08 16.36 7.87
N LEU A 147 2.11 16.13 7.09
CA LEU A 147 2.83 14.86 7.10
C LEU A 147 3.59 14.71 8.42
N ILE A 148 3.44 13.56 9.06
CA ILE A 148 4.15 13.22 10.29
C ILE A 148 5.51 12.66 9.90
N LYS A 149 6.59 13.29 10.37
CA LYS A 149 7.96 12.85 10.08
C LYS A 149 8.63 12.39 11.36
N LYS A 150 9.46 11.36 11.24
CA LYS A 150 10.27 10.91 12.36
C LYS A 150 11.26 12.01 12.70
N GLU A 151 11.31 12.38 13.99
CA GLU A 151 12.26 13.37 14.45
C GLU A 151 13.68 12.81 14.37
N SER A 152 14.59 13.62 13.82
CA SER A 152 16.01 13.26 13.84
C SER A 152 16.57 13.66 15.21
N LYS A 153 17.23 12.72 15.83
CA LYS A 153 17.90 12.95 17.11
C LYS A 153 19.37 13.24 16.87
#